data_e95b2c130c87c1c9b65c40caa9a83424
#
_entry.id   e95b2c130c87c1c9b65c40caa9a83424
#
_cell.length_a   1.000
_cell.length_b   1.000
_cell.length_c   1.000
_cell.angle_alpha   90.00
_cell.angle_beta   90.00
_cell.angle_gamma   90.00
#
_symmetry.space_group_name_H-M   'P 1'
#
loop_
_entity.id
_entity.type
_entity.pdbx_description
1 polymer ?
#
loop_
_entity_poly.entity_id
_entity_poly.type
_entity_poly.pdbx_seq_one_letter_code
_entity_poly.pdbx_strand_id
1 'polypeptide(L)'
;TDNTAELVRDWQNCDNGFEIQYIYKENGGMHTAHNAAYANIRTELNTCIDSDDIMADGAVEKILSKWDAVRDKGYAGVVGLNADFDGRIIGKGFSPDMTETTISGYYAAGGAGDKKIVYRTDVITAYPEYPVFDGEKYVSLSYKYLLIDQDYKLAVLNDVLCNVEYQSDGSSNNMLRQYLKNPKGFAFWRTVKM
;
A
#
# COMPACT_ATOMS: atom_id res chain seq x y z
N THR A 1 7.41 22.20 0.70
CA THR A 1 7.75 23.05 1.85
C THR A 1 9.02 22.56 2.55
N ASP A 2 9.65 21.51 2.06
CA ASP A 2 10.89 20.92 2.53
C ASP A 2 11.84 20.69 1.32
N ASN A 3 12.97 20.06 1.54
CA ASN A 3 13.97 19.82 0.50
C ASN A 3 13.79 18.48 -0.27
N THR A 4 12.62 17.82 -0.17
CA THR A 4 12.37 16.51 -0.83
C THR A 4 12.68 16.53 -2.32
N ALA A 5 12.25 17.58 -3.05
CA ALA A 5 12.49 17.67 -4.49
C ALA A 5 13.99 17.79 -4.85
N GLU A 6 14.77 18.46 -4.03
CA GLU A 6 16.22 18.57 -4.20
C GLU A 6 16.89 17.23 -3.94
N LEU A 7 16.55 16.60 -2.82
CA LEU A 7 17.05 15.28 -2.44
C LEU A 7 16.79 14.22 -3.52
N VAL A 8 15.56 14.19 -4.07
CA VAL A 8 15.23 13.22 -5.14
C VAL A 8 16.00 13.51 -6.42
N ARG A 9 16.23 14.77 -6.77
CA ARG A 9 17.09 15.12 -7.92
C ARG A 9 18.53 14.64 -7.73
N ASP A 10 19.05 14.76 -6.51
CA ASP A 10 20.40 14.26 -6.20
C ASP A 10 20.44 12.73 -6.37
N TRP A 11 19.42 12.00 -5.91
CA TRP A 11 19.33 10.56 -6.15
C TRP A 11 19.22 10.21 -7.64
N GLN A 12 18.46 10.97 -8.43
CA GLN A 12 18.37 10.75 -9.88
C GLN A 12 19.72 10.89 -10.61
N ASN A 13 20.65 11.65 -10.04
CA ASN A 13 22.00 11.85 -10.58
C ASN A 13 23.00 10.76 -10.15
N CYS A 14 22.60 9.85 -9.26
CA CYS A 14 23.42 8.71 -8.83
C CYS A 14 23.17 7.48 -9.71
N ASP A 15 24.14 6.58 -9.76
CA ASP A 15 23.92 5.23 -10.31
C ASP A 15 23.22 4.37 -9.25
N ASN A 16 21.91 4.26 -9.36
CA ASN A 16 21.09 3.50 -8.39
C ASN A 16 20.81 2.07 -8.86
N GLY A 17 21.25 1.69 -10.07
CA GLY A 17 20.90 0.40 -10.68
C GLY A 17 19.42 0.29 -11.11
N PHE A 18 18.62 1.35 -10.93
CA PHE A 18 17.21 1.45 -11.33
C PHE A 18 16.83 2.91 -11.58
N GLU A 19 15.75 3.11 -12.33
CA GLU A 19 15.25 4.45 -12.65
C GLU A 19 14.48 5.04 -11.46
N ILE A 20 14.74 6.32 -11.16
CA ILE A 20 13.96 7.13 -10.22
C ILE A 20 13.14 8.14 -11.00
N GLN A 21 11.82 8.02 -10.98
CA GLN A 21 10.89 8.97 -11.58
C GLN A 21 10.30 9.89 -10.51
N TYR A 22 10.56 11.19 -10.63
CA TYR A 22 9.97 12.20 -9.73
C TYR A 22 8.72 12.81 -10.35
N ILE A 23 7.59 12.71 -9.63
CA ILE A 23 6.30 13.26 -10.05
C ILE A 23 5.84 14.25 -8.99
N TYR A 24 5.94 15.55 -9.30
CA TYR A 24 5.38 16.59 -8.44
C TYR A 24 3.88 16.73 -8.65
N LYS A 25 3.14 16.86 -7.57
CA LYS A 25 1.73 17.27 -7.56
C LYS A 25 1.42 18.07 -6.30
N GLU A 26 0.44 18.97 -6.38
CA GLU A 26 -0.07 19.67 -5.20
C GLU A 26 -0.67 18.68 -4.19
N ASN A 27 -0.57 19.03 -2.89
CA ASN A 27 -1.10 18.19 -1.82
C ASN A 27 -2.64 18.12 -1.88
N GLY A 28 -3.16 17.05 -2.44
CA GLY A 28 -4.56 16.66 -2.45
C GLY A 28 -4.90 15.47 -1.53
N GLY A 29 -3.94 15.04 -0.70
CA GLY A 29 -4.04 13.85 0.15
C GLY A 29 -3.43 12.60 -0.50
N MET A 30 -3.16 11.59 0.33
CA MET A 30 -2.47 10.35 -0.04
C MET A 30 -3.14 9.64 -1.24
N HIS A 31 -4.47 9.52 -1.24
CA HIS A 31 -5.23 8.87 -2.31
C HIS A 31 -4.99 9.51 -3.69
N THR A 32 -4.81 10.82 -3.76
CA THR A 32 -4.50 11.50 -5.03
C THR A 32 -3.06 11.27 -5.48
N ALA A 33 -2.13 11.04 -4.53
CA ALA A 33 -0.76 10.64 -4.86
C ALA A 33 -0.73 9.21 -5.42
N HIS A 34 -1.53 8.29 -4.86
CA HIS A 34 -1.71 6.95 -5.42
C HIS A 34 -2.27 6.98 -6.85
N ASN A 35 -3.30 7.82 -7.13
CA ASN A 35 -3.81 7.97 -8.50
C ASN A 35 -2.71 8.41 -9.47
N ALA A 36 -1.91 9.42 -9.08
CA ALA A 36 -0.79 9.88 -9.89
C ALA A 36 0.29 8.80 -10.10
N ALA A 37 0.59 8.03 -9.04
CA ALA A 37 1.55 6.92 -9.13
C ALA A 37 1.04 5.83 -10.08
N TYR A 38 -0.18 5.35 -9.91
CA TYR A 38 -0.76 4.30 -10.76
C TYR A 38 -0.85 4.69 -12.24
N ALA A 39 -1.07 5.97 -12.56
CA ALA A 39 -1.04 6.46 -13.94
C ALA A 39 0.35 6.36 -14.60
N ASN A 40 1.42 6.28 -13.79
CA ASN A 40 2.81 6.30 -14.26
C ASN A 40 3.58 4.98 -14.10
N ILE A 41 3.11 4.05 -13.27
CA ILE A 41 3.76 2.74 -13.08
C ILE A 41 3.66 1.91 -14.38
N ARG A 42 4.76 1.25 -14.75
CA ARG A 42 4.87 0.40 -15.95
C ARG A 42 5.39 -1.02 -15.65
N THR A 43 5.80 -1.27 -14.42
CA THR A 43 6.30 -2.58 -13.97
C THR A 43 5.14 -3.57 -13.77
N GLU A 44 5.41 -4.87 -13.83
CA GLU A 44 4.41 -5.93 -13.61
C GLU A 44 3.83 -5.89 -12.19
N LEU A 45 4.68 -5.67 -11.20
CA LEU A 45 4.32 -5.54 -9.80
C LEU A 45 4.59 -4.13 -9.30
N ASN A 46 3.80 -3.71 -8.33
CA ASN A 46 4.01 -2.45 -7.62
C ASN A 46 3.68 -2.58 -6.14
N THR A 47 4.33 -1.77 -5.32
CA THR A 47 4.03 -1.60 -3.90
C THR A 47 4.26 -0.14 -3.51
N CYS A 48 3.55 0.34 -2.50
CA CYS A 48 3.79 1.65 -1.92
C CYS A 48 4.69 1.50 -0.70
N ILE A 49 5.67 2.39 -0.58
CA ILE A 49 6.49 2.58 0.63
C ILE A 49 6.30 4.03 1.05
N ASP A 50 5.89 4.25 2.27
CA ASP A 50 5.77 5.59 2.83
C ASP A 50 7.17 6.16 3.10
N SER A 51 7.31 7.50 3.13
CA SER A 51 8.62 8.15 3.21
C SER A 51 9.38 7.92 4.53
N ASP A 52 8.69 7.42 5.54
CA ASP A 52 9.20 7.06 6.86
C ASP A 52 9.38 5.53 7.05
N ASP A 53 9.05 4.75 6.01
CA ASP A 53 9.19 3.29 5.98
C ASP A 53 10.41 2.85 5.17
N ILE A 54 10.89 1.62 5.42
CA ILE A 54 12.01 1.01 4.72
C ILE A 54 11.67 -0.42 4.30
N MET A 55 11.94 -0.77 3.03
CA MET A 55 11.87 -2.19 2.61
C MET A 55 12.83 -3.02 3.45
N ALA A 56 12.36 -4.17 3.94
CA ALA A 56 13.22 -5.10 4.67
C ALA A 56 14.29 -5.71 3.75
N ASP A 57 15.44 -6.06 4.34
CA ASP A 57 16.54 -6.69 3.59
C ASP A 57 16.07 -7.97 2.87
N GLY A 58 16.40 -8.06 1.59
CA GLY A 58 16.00 -9.20 0.75
C GLY A 58 14.50 -9.28 0.43
N ALA A 59 13.70 -8.24 0.76
CA ALA A 59 12.26 -8.26 0.52
C ALA A 59 11.92 -8.33 -0.97
N VAL A 60 12.65 -7.63 -1.83
CA VAL A 60 12.43 -7.65 -3.28
C VAL A 60 12.64 -9.04 -3.85
N GLU A 61 13.74 -9.70 -3.48
CA GLU A 61 14.06 -11.07 -3.91
C GLU A 61 12.99 -12.07 -3.45
N LYS A 62 12.51 -11.95 -2.21
CA LYS A 62 11.44 -12.78 -1.66
C LYS A 62 10.12 -12.58 -2.40
N ILE A 63 9.76 -11.31 -2.69
CA ILE A 63 8.56 -10.96 -3.47
C ILE A 63 8.64 -11.59 -4.86
N LEU A 64 9.75 -11.38 -5.57
CA LEU A 64 9.93 -11.90 -6.93
C LEU A 64 9.93 -13.43 -6.96
N SER A 65 10.64 -14.09 -6.04
CA SER A 65 10.65 -15.54 -5.93
C SER A 65 9.25 -16.12 -5.65
N LYS A 66 8.51 -15.49 -4.73
CA LYS A 66 7.11 -15.88 -4.46
C LYS A 66 6.24 -15.67 -5.68
N TRP A 67 6.38 -14.53 -6.35
CA TRP A 67 5.58 -14.19 -7.52
C TRP A 67 5.83 -15.16 -8.67
N ASP A 68 7.08 -15.49 -8.96
CA ASP A 68 7.44 -16.47 -10.01
C ASP A 68 6.80 -17.85 -9.78
N ALA A 69 6.66 -18.25 -8.52
CA ALA A 69 6.03 -19.52 -8.16
C ALA A 69 4.48 -19.51 -8.28
N VAL A 70 3.85 -18.32 -8.37
CA VAL A 70 2.38 -18.20 -8.32
C VAL A 70 1.75 -17.35 -9.41
N ARG A 71 2.53 -16.72 -10.29
CA ARG A 71 2.03 -15.75 -11.30
C ARG A 71 0.92 -16.31 -12.19
N ASP A 72 0.94 -17.60 -12.48
CA ASP A 72 -0.04 -18.27 -13.34
C ASP A 72 -1.30 -18.74 -12.60
N LYS A 73 -1.41 -18.45 -11.28
CA LYS A 73 -2.52 -18.90 -10.45
C LYS A 73 -3.66 -17.86 -10.29
N GLY A 74 -3.58 -16.74 -11.02
CA GLY A 74 -4.65 -15.75 -11.05
C GLY A 74 -4.74 -14.84 -9.81
N TYR A 75 -3.68 -14.74 -9.00
CA TYR A 75 -3.64 -13.81 -7.87
C TYR A 75 -3.52 -12.36 -8.31
N ALA A 76 -4.05 -11.44 -7.52
CA ALA A 76 -3.85 -10.00 -7.70
C ALA A 76 -2.43 -9.54 -7.31
N GLY A 77 -1.64 -10.41 -6.69
CA GLY A 77 -0.31 -10.11 -6.21
C GLY A 77 0.07 -10.90 -4.97
N VAL A 78 0.92 -10.33 -4.15
CA VAL A 78 1.46 -10.94 -2.92
C VAL A 78 1.14 -10.06 -1.71
N VAL A 79 0.91 -10.65 -0.56
CA VAL A 79 0.79 -9.94 0.72
C VAL A 79 1.77 -10.50 1.74
N GLY A 80 2.55 -9.60 2.36
CA GLY A 80 3.53 -9.92 3.38
C GLY A 80 3.33 -9.12 4.67
N LEU A 81 4.28 -9.26 5.58
CA LEU A 81 4.23 -8.66 6.91
C LEU A 81 4.94 -7.31 6.94
N ASN A 82 4.49 -6.44 7.83
CA ASN A 82 5.24 -5.30 8.33
C ASN A 82 5.81 -5.64 9.72
N ALA A 83 6.97 -5.09 10.05
CA ALA A 83 7.56 -5.11 11.38
C ALA A 83 7.93 -3.68 11.81
N ASP A 84 8.14 -3.46 13.10
CA ASP A 84 8.83 -2.26 13.57
C ASP A 84 10.36 -2.41 13.38
N PHE A 85 11.11 -1.34 13.67
CA PHE A 85 12.57 -1.34 13.54
C PHE A 85 13.28 -2.23 14.58
N ASP A 86 12.57 -2.74 15.60
CA ASP A 86 13.04 -3.74 16.54
C ASP A 86 12.76 -5.17 16.03
N GLY A 87 12.15 -5.34 14.86
CA GLY A 87 11.80 -6.62 14.25
C GLY A 87 10.50 -7.26 14.78
N ARG A 88 9.69 -6.52 15.55
CA ARG A 88 8.40 -7.03 16.03
C ARG A 88 7.35 -6.89 14.95
N ILE A 89 6.65 -7.98 14.65
CA ILE A 89 5.58 -7.98 13.66
C ILE A 89 4.46 -7.00 14.07
N ILE A 90 4.04 -6.15 13.14
CA ILE A 90 2.89 -5.26 13.33
C ILE A 90 1.59 -6.08 13.33
N GLY A 91 0.97 -6.13 14.49
CA GLY A 91 -0.26 -6.90 14.72
C GLY A 91 -0.02 -8.41 14.76
N LYS A 92 -0.59 -9.18 13.83
CA LYS A 92 -0.48 -10.63 13.78
C LYS A 92 0.18 -11.11 12.48
N GLY A 93 0.95 -12.19 12.54
CA GLY A 93 1.40 -12.93 11.36
C GLY A 93 0.24 -13.68 10.69
N PHE A 94 0.50 -14.23 9.52
CA PHE A 94 -0.42 -15.17 8.89
C PHE A 94 -0.34 -16.55 9.56
N SER A 95 -1.46 -17.31 9.54
CA SER A 95 -1.41 -18.71 9.95
C SER A 95 -0.41 -19.48 9.07
N PRO A 96 0.37 -20.42 9.64
CA PRO A 96 1.33 -21.21 8.86
C PRO A 96 0.74 -21.92 7.65
N ASP A 97 -0.54 -22.29 7.72
CA ASP A 97 -1.27 -22.99 6.64
C ASP A 97 -1.91 -22.03 5.64
N MET A 98 -1.86 -20.71 5.87
CA MET A 98 -2.48 -19.73 5.00
C MET A 98 -1.58 -19.46 3.79
N THR A 99 -1.96 -19.98 2.64
CA THR A 99 -1.24 -19.79 1.38
C THR A 99 -1.80 -18.65 0.53
N GLU A 100 -3.04 -18.26 0.77
CA GLU A 100 -3.76 -17.19 0.07
C GLU A 100 -4.79 -16.53 1.00
N THR A 101 -5.10 -15.27 0.73
CA THR A 101 -6.14 -14.53 1.44
C THR A 101 -6.63 -13.34 0.60
N THR A 102 -7.74 -12.74 1.00
CA THR A 102 -8.06 -11.35 0.66
C THR A 102 -7.70 -10.46 1.85
N ILE A 103 -7.55 -9.16 1.65
CA ILE A 103 -7.28 -8.24 2.76
C ILE A 103 -8.46 -8.22 3.75
N SER A 104 -9.68 -8.11 3.23
CA SER A 104 -10.89 -8.18 4.07
C SER A 104 -11.05 -9.53 4.77
N GLY A 105 -10.74 -10.62 4.09
CA GLY A 105 -10.81 -11.99 4.64
C GLY A 105 -9.81 -12.20 5.78
N TYR A 106 -8.59 -11.68 5.65
CA TYR A 106 -7.60 -11.74 6.72
C TYR A 106 -8.10 -11.03 8.00
N TYR A 107 -8.66 -9.83 7.87
CA TYR A 107 -9.20 -9.10 9.04
C TYR A 107 -10.47 -9.75 9.59
N ALA A 108 -11.36 -10.25 8.73
CA ALA A 108 -12.56 -10.96 9.16
C ALA A 108 -12.24 -12.25 9.94
N ALA A 109 -11.12 -12.91 9.62
CA ALA A 109 -10.60 -14.07 10.35
C ALA A 109 -9.87 -13.71 11.66
N GLY A 110 -9.94 -12.45 12.12
CA GLY A 110 -9.29 -11.98 13.34
C GLY A 110 -7.83 -11.57 13.16
N GLY A 111 -7.40 -11.32 11.94
CA GLY A 111 -6.13 -10.68 11.63
C GLY A 111 -6.02 -9.26 12.20
N ALA A 112 -4.80 -8.77 12.39
CA ALA A 112 -4.54 -7.46 12.95
C ALA A 112 -3.23 -6.87 12.42
N GLY A 113 -3.14 -5.53 12.45
CA GLY A 113 -1.98 -4.75 12.00
C GLY A 113 -1.85 -4.67 10.48
N ASP A 114 -1.24 -3.59 10.01
CA ASP A 114 -1.06 -3.34 8.59
C ASP A 114 -0.18 -4.39 7.92
N LYS A 115 -0.46 -4.68 6.67
CA LYS A 115 0.25 -5.65 5.85
C LYS A 115 0.85 -4.97 4.63
N LYS A 116 2.03 -5.41 4.20
CA LYS A 116 2.65 -4.95 2.98
C LYS A 116 2.01 -5.68 1.80
N ILE A 117 1.37 -4.92 0.93
CA ILE A 117 0.71 -5.45 -0.26
C ILE A 117 1.52 -5.09 -1.49
N VAL A 118 1.74 -6.09 -2.33
CA VAL A 118 2.37 -5.96 -3.66
C VAL A 118 1.32 -6.38 -4.68
N TYR A 119 0.83 -5.43 -5.47
CA TYR A 119 -0.18 -5.71 -6.47
C TYR A 119 0.42 -5.90 -7.85
N ARG A 120 -0.24 -6.70 -8.67
CA ARG A 120 -0.12 -6.61 -10.12
C ARG A 120 -0.62 -5.24 -10.57
N THR A 121 0.17 -4.61 -11.42
CA THR A 121 -0.16 -3.26 -11.92
C THR A 121 -1.39 -3.28 -12.82
N ASP A 122 -1.53 -4.28 -13.69
CA ASP A 122 -2.72 -4.44 -14.54
C ASP A 122 -4.00 -4.64 -13.72
N VAL A 123 -3.94 -5.34 -12.58
CA VAL A 123 -5.09 -5.51 -11.69
C VAL A 123 -5.44 -4.19 -11.00
N ILE A 124 -4.51 -3.55 -10.26
CA ILE A 124 -4.86 -2.37 -9.47
C ILE A 124 -5.27 -1.17 -10.35
N THR A 125 -4.77 -1.08 -11.58
CA THR A 125 -5.12 -0.03 -12.52
C THR A 125 -6.43 -0.29 -13.26
N ALA A 126 -6.93 -1.53 -13.30
CA ALA A 126 -8.23 -1.86 -13.87
C ALA A 126 -9.41 -1.36 -13.02
N TYR A 127 -9.20 -1.14 -11.71
CA TYR A 127 -10.24 -0.63 -10.82
C TYR A 127 -10.27 0.90 -10.81
N PRO A 128 -11.45 1.51 -10.51
CA PRO A 128 -11.62 2.96 -10.53
C PRO A 128 -10.58 3.69 -9.68
N GLU A 129 -10.21 4.88 -10.11
CA GLU A 129 -9.37 5.78 -9.32
C GLU A 129 -10.03 6.12 -7.98
N TYR A 130 -9.21 6.53 -7.01
CA TYR A 130 -9.74 7.11 -5.78
C TYR A 130 -10.48 8.40 -6.11
N PRO A 131 -11.73 8.58 -5.65
CA PRO A 131 -12.46 9.81 -5.89
C PRO A 131 -11.81 10.99 -5.16
N VAL A 132 -12.00 12.19 -5.72
CA VAL A 132 -11.53 13.44 -5.13
C VAL A 132 -12.75 14.27 -4.74
N PHE A 133 -12.78 14.75 -3.51
CA PHE A 133 -13.83 15.61 -3.00
C PHE A 133 -13.27 17.00 -2.72
N ASP A 134 -13.94 18.02 -3.25
CA ASP A 134 -13.51 19.42 -3.06
C ASP A 134 -13.42 19.77 -1.56
N GLY A 135 -12.29 20.37 -1.18
CA GLY A 135 -11.97 20.74 0.20
C GLY A 135 -11.54 19.60 1.11
N GLU A 136 -11.53 18.33 0.65
CA GLU A 136 -11.15 17.15 1.44
C GLU A 136 -9.85 16.53 0.93
N LYS A 137 -9.04 16.02 1.87
CA LYS A 137 -7.72 15.41 1.57
C LYS A 137 -7.61 13.96 2.06
N TYR A 138 -8.73 13.31 2.30
CA TYR A 138 -8.73 11.92 2.77
C TYR A 138 -9.84 11.10 2.12
N VAL A 139 -9.41 10.04 1.45
CA VAL A 139 -10.21 8.87 1.08
C VAL A 139 -9.44 7.64 1.50
N SER A 140 -10.09 6.68 2.14
CA SER A 140 -9.43 5.47 2.61
C SER A 140 -8.85 4.66 1.44
N LEU A 141 -7.57 4.30 1.53
CA LEU A 141 -6.91 3.46 0.54
C LEU A 141 -7.52 2.05 0.46
N SER A 142 -8.20 1.61 1.52
CA SER A 142 -8.92 0.33 1.53
C SER A 142 -10.07 0.27 0.50
N TYR A 143 -10.49 1.39 -0.08
CA TYR A 143 -11.47 1.41 -1.17
C TYR A 143 -11.08 0.46 -2.32
N LYS A 144 -9.90 0.63 -2.90
CA LYS A 144 -9.42 -0.24 -3.98
C LYS A 144 -9.23 -1.69 -3.51
N TYR A 145 -8.70 -1.87 -2.31
CA TYR A 145 -8.47 -3.21 -1.75
C TYR A 145 -9.79 -3.99 -1.62
N LEU A 146 -10.86 -3.35 -1.13
CA LEU A 146 -12.18 -3.96 -1.01
C LEU A 146 -12.79 -4.31 -2.38
N LEU A 147 -12.54 -3.51 -3.41
CA LEU A 147 -12.99 -3.83 -4.77
C LEU A 147 -12.22 -5.02 -5.34
N ILE A 148 -10.89 -5.03 -5.21
CA ILE A 148 -10.04 -6.13 -5.70
C ILE A 148 -10.36 -7.44 -4.98
N ASP A 149 -10.63 -7.39 -3.69
CA ASP A 149 -10.97 -8.55 -2.85
C ASP A 149 -12.23 -9.30 -3.31
N GLN A 150 -13.11 -8.65 -4.10
CA GLN A 150 -14.30 -9.28 -4.66
C GLN A 150 -13.98 -10.26 -5.79
N ASP A 151 -12.91 -9.99 -6.54
CA ASP A 151 -12.58 -10.74 -7.76
C ASP A 151 -11.29 -11.56 -7.60
N TYR A 152 -10.41 -11.15 -6.68
CA TYR A 152 -9.06 -11.72 -6.56
C TYR A 152 -8.67 -12.01 -5.13
N LYS A 153 -7.74 -12.97 -4.99
CA LYS A 153 -6.97 -13.20 -3.76
C LYS A 153 -5.52 -12.72 -3.94
N LEU A 154 -4.82 -12.63 -2.84
CA LEU A 154 -3.38 -12.40 -2.75
C LEU A 154 -2.68 -13.68 -2.30
N ALA A 155 -1.54 -14.00 -2.88
CA ALA A 155 -0.68 -15.07 -2.37
C ALA A 155 0.02 -14.60 -1.08
N VAL A 156 -0.03 -15.41 -0.04
CA VAL A 156 0.58 -15.07 1.25
C VAL A 156 2.08 -15.37 1.22
N LEU A 157 2.87 -14.40 1.64
CA LEU A 157 4.29 -14.50 1.94
C LEU A 157 4.48 -14.13 3.41
N ASN A 158 4.65 -15.14 4.27
CA ASN A 158 4.74 -14.94 5.72
C ASN A 158 6.13 -14.47 6.16
N ASP A 159 6.65 -13.47 5.46
CA ASP A 159 7.93 -12.80 5.68
C ASP A 159 7.72 -11.30 5.90
N VAL A 160 8.63 -10.67 6.63
CA VAL A 160 8.68 -9.22 6.76
C VAL A 160 9.17 -8.63 5.45
N LEU A 161 8.35 -7.74 4.88
CA LEU A 161 8.66 -7.03 3.63
C LEU A 161 8.95 -5.54 3.85
N CYS A 162 8.49 -4.97 4.96
CA CYS A 162 8.70 -3.56 5.25
C CYS A 162 8.85 -3.34 6.75
N ASN A 163 9.81 -2.50 7.12
CA ASN A 163 9.95 -1.95 8.46
C ASN A 163 9.25 -0.60 8.50
N VAL A 164 8.35 -0.43 9.47
CA VAL A 164 7.46 0.74 9.58
C VAL A 164 7.58 1.41 10.94
N GLU A 165 7.43 2.73 10.95
CA GLU A 165 7.40 3.51 12.17
C GLU A 165 6.08 4.26 12.32
N TYR A 166 5.34 4.01 13.40
CA TYR A 166 4.11 4.74 13.68
C TYR A 166 4.42 6.10 14.32
N GLN A 167 4.28 7.16 13.52
CA GLN A 167 4.46 8.53 14.00
C GLN A 167 3.35 8.92 14.98
N SER A 168 3.71 9.61 16.06
CA SER A 168 2.75 10.04 17.09
C SER A 168 1.68 11.01 16.59
N ASP A 169 2.01 11.79 15.55
CA ASP A 169 1.12 12.74 14.86
C ASP A 169 0.53 12.19 13.56
N GLY A 170 0.77 10.91 13.24
CA GLY A 170 0.30 10.23 12.06
C GLY A 170 -1.23 10.17 11.93
N SER A 171 -1.71 9.90 10.73
CA SER A 171 -3.14 9.85 10.40
C SER A 171 -3.91 8.84 11.25
N SER A 172 -3.30 7.71 11.59
CA SER A 172 -3.90 6.65 12.40
C SER A 172 -4.24 7.11 13.84
N ASN A 173 -3.41 7.97 14.40
CA ASN A 173 -3.60 8.52 15.77
C ASN A 173 -4.58 9.70 15.79
N ASN A 174 -4.95 10.27 14.64
CA ASN A 174 -5.79 11.46 14.51
C ASN A 174 -7.13 11.19 13.81
N MET A 175 -7.67 9.97 13.88
CA MET A 175 -8.87 9.56 13.15
C MET A 175 -10.09 10.44 13.38
N LEU A 176 -10.37 10.87 14.62
CA LEU A 176 -11.52 11.74 14.89
C LEU A 176 -11.42 13.08 14.13
N ARG A 177 -10.22 13.66 14.09
CA ARG A 177 -9.96 14.89 13.32
C ARG A 177 -10.12 14.65 11.81
N GLN A 178 -9.70 13.48 11.33
CA GLN A 178 -9.90 13.10 9.92
C GLN A 178 -11.38 12.99 9.58
N TYR A 179 -12.21 12.35 10.41
CA TYR A 179 -13.66 12.28 10.22
C TYR A 179 -14.31 13.65 10.09
N LEU A 180 -13.95 14.60 10.98
CA LEU A 180 -14.51 15.93 10.97
C LEU A 180 -14.11 16.76 9.74
N LYS A 181 -12.89 16.55 9.23
CA LYS A 181 -12.35 17.29 8.09
C LYS A 181 -12.70 16.71 6.73
N ASN A 182 -13.04 15.42 6.66
CA ASN A 182 -13.23 14.71 5.40
C ASN A 182 -14.54 13.88 5.39
N PRO A 183 -15.71 14.52 5.70
CA PRO A 183 -16.97 13.78 5.86
C PRO A 183 -17.44 13.08 4.59
N LYS A 184 -17.21 13.65 3.38
CA LYS A 184 -17.61 13.05 2.11
C LYS A 184 -16.76 11.81 1.78
N GLY A 185 -15.44 11.88 2.00
CA GLY A 185 -14.54 10.75 1.82
C GLY A 185 -14.89 9.56 2.72
N PHE A 186 -15.26 9.82 3.98
CA PHE A 186 -15.72 8.78 4.91
C PHE A 186 -17.12 8.27 4.57
N ALA A 187 -18.04 9.13 4.14
CA ALA A 187 -19.37 8.71 3.68
C ALA A 187 -19.25 7.80 2.46
N PHE A 188 -18.46 8.20 1.46
CA PHE A 188 -18.17 7.39 0.28
C PHE A 188 -17.62 6.00 0.65
N TRP A 189 -16.59 5.96 1.50
CA TRP A 189 -16.00 4.68 1.92
C TRP A 189 -17.00 3.75 2.60
N ARG A 190 -17.95 4.28 3.39
CA ARG A 190 -19.00 3.47 4.01
C ARG A 190 -19.96 2.85 2.99
N THR A 191 -20.28 3.55 1.89
CA THR A 191 -21.16 3.00 0.84
C THR A 191 -20.51 1.84 0.09
N VAL A 192 -19.18 1.79 0.01
CA VAL A 192 -18.45 0.69 -0.63
C VAL A 192 -18.38 -0.54 0.28
N LYS A 193 -18.45 -0.34 1.60
CA LYS A 193 -18.33 -1.39 2.60
C LYS A 193 -19.66 -2.14 2.88
N MET A 194 -20.78 -1.61 2.37
CA MET A 194 -22.11 -2.21 2.46
C MET A 194 -22.35 -3.19 1.32
#